data_46cb3557e7db1dee91a30dd9665b1559
#
_entry.id   46cb3557e7db1dee91a30dd9665b1559
#
_cell.length_a   1.000
_cell.length_b   1.000
_cell.length_c   1.000
_cell.angle_alpha   90.00
_cell.angle_beta   90.00
_cell.angle_gamma   90.00
#
_symmetry.space_group_name_H-M   'P 1'
#
loop_
_entity.id
_entity.type
_entity.pdbx_description
1 polymer ?
#
loop_
_entity_poly.entity_id
_entity_poly.type
_entity_poly.pdbx_seq_one_letter_code
_entity_poly.pdbx_strand_id
1 'polypeptide(L)'
;MTIFIAPIGRTTEHVKSWLKEESRDLHILWLIHSPKDEIDFPKIAKDLQKIIIKSYPEIKIKLKKITSAFEIDPTMDAISKIINEEMENDSSLINKDFSLNITGGTNAVAAATMISATWHGTRAYYILKPQEGDSKNKKYTIEVPVKPIGTARMNENQLKVLKIIANSKYFIENSPKGMELKV
;
A
#
# COMPACT_ATOMS: atom_id res chain seq x y z
N MET A 1 -13.47 -6.98 -6.09
CA MET A 1 -12.07 -7.36 -6.42
C MET A 1 -11.18 -6.81 -5.32
N THR A 2 -10.17 -7.56 -4.85
CA THR A 2 -9.24 -7.06 -3.81
C THR A 2 -7.82 -7.10 -4.35
N ILE A 3 -7.08 -6.02 -4.10
CA ILE A 3 -5.64 -5.90 -4.39
C ILE A 3 -4.93 -5.74 -3.04
N PHE A 4 -4.03 -6.66 -2.74
CA PHE A 4 -3.26 -6.62 -1.49
C PHE A 4 -1.83 -6.15 -1.74
N ILE A 5 -1.40 -5.15 -1.01
CA ILE A 5 -0.06 -4.55 -1.08
C ILE A 5 0.67 -4.85 0.21
N ALA A 6 1.74 -5.64 0.13
CA ALA A 6 2.47 -6.12 1.29
C ALA A 6 3.97 -5.83 1.17
N PRO A 7 4.49 -4.88 1.95
CA PRO A 7 5.93 -4.79 2.16
C PRO A 7 6.44 -6.06 2.84
N ILE A 8 7.57 -6.58 2.36
CA ILE A 8 8.20 -7.77 2.94
C ILE A 8 9.43 -7.39 3.76
N GLY A 9 9.62 -8.11 4.86
CA GLY A 9 10.77 -8.00 5.74
C GLY A 9 11.60 -9.29 5.72
N ARG A 10 12.37 -9.51 6.79
CA ARG A 10 13.15 -10.75 6.99
C ARG A 10 12.27 -11.99 7.05
N THR A 11 11.05 -11.84 7.57
CA THR A 11 10.04 -12.90 7.63
C THR A 11 8.88 -12.59 6.71
N THR A 12 8.21 -13.60 6.18
CA THR A 12 7.08 -13.48 5.26
C THR A 12 5.78 -14.04 5.84
N GLU A 13 5.80 -14.42 7.12
CA GLU A 13 4.66 -15.05 7.78
C GLU A 13 3.41 -14.17 7.83
N HIS A 14 3.59 -12.85 7.95
CA HIS A 14 2.48 -11.90 7.93
C HIS A 14 1.72 -11.90 6.59
N VAL A 15 2.41 -12.13 5.45
CA VAL A 15 1.75 -12.27 4.14
C VAL A 15 0.99 -13.59 4.07
N LYS A 16 1.61 -14.69 4.50
CA LYS A 16 1.00 -16.02 4.50
C LYS A 16 -0.21 -16.11 5.44
N SER A 17 -0.14 -15.48 6.62
CA SER A 17 -1.25 -15.43 7.57
C SER A 17 -2.44 -14.67 7.00
N TRP A 18 -2.21 -13.51 6.36
CA TRP A 18 -3.27 -12.77 5.71
C TRP A 18 -3.92 -13.57 4.58
N LEU A 19 -3.13 -14.22 3.74
CA LEU A 19 -3.64 -15.06 2.65
C LEU A 19 -4.54 -16.19 3.15
N LYS A 20 -4.22 -16.83 4.26
CA LYS A 20 -5.04 -17.88 4.85
C LYS A 20 -6.40 -17.38 5.33
N GLU A 21 -6.49 -16.14 5.79
CA GLU A 21 -7.69 -15.59 6.41
C GLU A 21 -8.56 -14.80 5.43
N GLU A 22 -7.95 -14.08 4.48
CA GLU A 22 -8.63 -13.04 3.70
C GLU A 22 -8.49 -13.20 2.18
N SER A 23 -7.94 -14.31 1.66
CA SER A 23 -7.62 -14.45 0.23
C SER A 23 -8.81 -14.68 -0.71
N ARG A 24 -10.03 -14.88 -0.20
CA ARG A 24 -11.19 -15.30 -1.03
C ARG A 24 -11.45 -14.40 -2.24
N ASP A 25 -11.33 -13.08 -2.08
CA ASP A 25 -11.59 -12.10 -3.12
C ASP A 25 -10.31 -11.45 -3.64
N LEU A 26 -9.15 -12.03 -3.33
CA LEU A 26 -7.85 -11.51 -3.75
C LEU A 26 -7.57 -11.88 -5.20
N HIS A 27 -7.31 -10.87 -6.03
CA HIS A 27 -6.96 -11.04 -7.44
C HIS A 27 -5.50 -10.70 -7.71
N ILE A 28 -4.99 -9.68 -7.03
CA ILE A 28 -3.62 -9.19 -7.24
C ILE A 28 -2.93 -9.03 -5.89
N LEU A 29 -1.72 -9.58 -5.79
CA LEU A 29 -0.82 -9.38 -4.66
C LEU A 29 0.44 -8.65 -5.13
N TRP A 30 0.67 -7.47 -4.57
CA TRP A 30 1.92 -6.76 -4.72
C TRP A 30 2.84 -7.01 -3.53
N LEU A 31 4.06 -7.47 -3.80
CA LEU A 31 5.11 -7.60 -2.79
C LEU A 31 6.13 -6.47 -2.99
N ILE A 32 6.23 -5.59 -2.00
CA ILE A 32 7.22 -4.50 -2.00
C ILE A 32 8.47 -4.98 -1.27
N HIS A 33 9.63 -4.82 -1.89
CA HIS A 33 10.91 -5.21 -1.29
C HIS A 33 11.98 -4.13 -1.46
N SER A 34 12.90 -4.04 -0.50
CA SER A 34 14.09 -3.21 -0.58
C SER A 34 15.16 -3.82 -1.51
N PRO A 35 16.22 -3.07 -1.84
CA PRO A 35 17.38 -3.61 -2.54
C PRO A 35 18.02 -4.76 -1.74
N LYS A 36 18.91 -5.47 -2.41
CA LYS A 36 19.82 -6.40 -1.74
C LYS A 36 20.85 -5.59 -0.92
N ASP A 37 21.01 -6.01 0.32
CA ASP A 37 22.02 -5.53 1.25
C ASP A 37 22.63 -6.77 1.93
N GLU A 38 22.87 -6.76 3.24
CA GLU A 38 23.24 -7.96 4.00
C GLU A 38 22.20 -9.08 3.83
N ILE A 39 20.93 -8.71 3.60
CA ILE A 39 19.82 -9.61 3.31
C ILE A 39 19.38 -9.45 1.86
N ASP A 40 19.20 -10.57 1.17
CA ASP A 40 18.73 -10.59 -0.21
C ASP A 40 17.18 -10.53 -0.26
N PHE A 41 16.63 -9.34 0.00
CA PHE A 41 15.17 -9.12 -0.06
C PHE A 41 14.56 -9.42 -1.43
N PRO A 42 15.21 -9.09 -2.58
CA PRO A 42 14.74 -9.53 -3.89
C PRO A 42 14.57 -11.04 -4.01
N LYS A 43 15.50 -11.83 -3.44
CA LYS A 43 15.40 -13.29 -3.42
C LYS A 43 14.23 -13.75 -2.54
N ILE A 44 14.10 -13.19 -1.34
CA ILE A 44 12.97 -13.49 -0.43
C ILE A 44 11.64 -13.23 -1.13
N ALA A 45 11.51 -12.10 -1.85
CA ALA A 45 10.29 -11.76 -2.61
C ALA A 45 9.99 -12.80 -3.70
N LYS A 46 10.98 -13.18 -4.48
CA LYS A 46 10.85 -14.18 -5.55
C LYS A 46 10.51 -15.58 -5.00
N ASP A 47 11.13 -15.97 -3.91
CA ASP A 47 10.86 -17.27 -3.29
C ASP A 47 9.45 -17.32 -2.69
N LEU A 48 9.02 -16.23 -2.04
CA LEU A 48 7.64 -16.09 -1.56
C LEU A 48 6.65 -16.14 -2.73
N GLN A 49 6.93 -15.42 -3.83
CA GLN A 49 6.10 -15.45 -5.05
C GLN A 49 5.91 -16.88 -5.56
N LYS A 50 6.98 -17.67 -5.67
CA LYS A 50 6.90 -19.08 -6.11
C LYS A 50 6.03 -19.93 -5.20
N ILE A 51 6.17 -19.74 -3.87
CA ILE A 51 5.38 -20.48 -2.87
C ILE A 51 3.90 -20.14 -3.02
N ILE A 52 3.58 -18.84 -3.17
CA ILE A 52 2.18 -18.40 -3.25
C ILE A 52 1.54 -18.85 -4.57
N ILE A 53 2.22 -18.73 -5.71
CA ILE A 53 1.71 -19.21 -7.02
C ILE A 53 1.36 -20.69 -6.96
N LYS A 54 2.14 -21.50 -6.25
CA LYS A 54 1.87 -22.94 -6.10
C LYS A 54 0.59 -23.21 -5.27
N SER A 55 0.31 -22.37 -4.26
CA SER A 55 -0.81 -22.56 -3.35
C SER A 55 -2.07 -21.83 -3.77
N TYR A 56 -1.93 -20.76 -4.56
CA TYR A 56 -2.99 -19.85 -5.00
C TYR A 56 -2.73 -19.46 -6.46
N PRO A 57 -2.91 -20.39 -7.43
CA PRO A 57 -2.56 -20.17 -8.84
C PRO A 57 -3.40 -19.07 -9.52
N GLU A 58 -4.57 -18.76 -8.96
CA GLU A 58 -5.49 -17.73 -9.45
C GLU A 58 -5.03 -16.30 -9.12
N ILE A 59 -4.12 -16.14 -8.14
CA ILE A 59 -3.68 -14.82 -7.69
C ILE A 59 -2.51 -14.33 -8.56
N LYS A 60 -2.67 -13.18 -9.19
CA LYS A 60 -1.59 -12.50 -9.91
C LYS A 60 -0.62 -11.85 -8.94
N ILE A 61 0.66 -12.26 -8.96
CA ILE A 61 1.65 -11.73 -8.03
C ILE A 61 2.63 -10.83 -8.78
N LYS A 62 2.74 -9.59 -8.30
CA LYS A 62 3.64 -8.57 -8.83
C LYS A 62 4.68 -8.16 -7.79
N LEU A 63 5.87 -7.79 -8.23
CA LEU A 63 6.97 -7.34 -7.36
C LEU A 63 7.25 -5.85 -7.59
N LYS A 64 7.47 -5.10 -6.52
CA LYS A 64 7.87 -3.69 -6.57
C LYS A 64 9.11 -3.47 -5.73
N LYS A 65 10.18 -2.98 -6.35
CA LYS A 65 11.41 -2.59 -5.65
C LYS A 65 11.30 -1.14 -5.21
N ILE A 66 11.67 -0.86 -3.96
CA ILE A 66 11.92 0.49 -3.43
C ILE A 66 13.42 0.78 -3.35
N THR A 67 13.80 2.04 -3.26
CA THR A 67 15.21 2.46 -3.21
C THR A 67 15.81 2.33 -1.80
N SER A 68 15.00 2.55 -0.77
CA SER A 68 15.40 2.49 0.64
C SER A 68 14.27 1.95 1.51
N ALA A 69 14.63 1.12 2.50
CA ALA A 69 13.69 0.65 3.53
C ALA A 69 13.75 1.50 4.81
N PHE A 70 14.60 2.50 4.86
CA PHE A 70 14.81 3.35 6.03
C PHE A 70 14.26 4.78 5.86
N GLU A 71 13.75 5.07 4.66
CA GLU A 71 13.12 6.33 4.30
C GLU A 71 11.63 6.12 4.02
N ILE A 72 10.81 7.14 4.31
CA ILE A 72 9.35 7.07 4.17
C ILE A 72 8.95 7.20 2.70
N ASP A 73 9.49 8.21 2.01
CA ASP A 73 9.08 8.59 0.65
C ASP A 73 9.16 7.46 -0.38
N PRO A 74 10.25 6.64 -0.47
CA PRO A 74 10.31 5.56 -1.44
C PRO A 74 9.19 4.54 -1.33
N THR A 75 8.73 4.28 -0.10
CA THR A 75 7.60 3.35 0.14
C THR A 75 6.28 4.00 -0.23
N MET A 76 6.05 5.26 0.14
CA MET A 76 4.85 6.01 -0.22
C MET A 76 4.71 6.14 -1.73
N ASP A 77 5.79 6.50 -2.43
CA ASP A 77 5.84 6.61 -3.89
C ASP A 77 5.53 5.27 -4.57
N ALA A 78 6.09 4.18 -4.05
CA ALA A 78 5.84 2.85 -4.60
C ALA A 78 4.36 2.46 -4.46
N ILE A 79 3.75 2.70 -3.30
CA ILE A 79 2.33 2.41 -3.06
C ILE A 79 1.45 3.28 -3.94
N SER A 80 1.70 4.58 -4.03
CA SER A 80 0.94 5.50 -4.90
C SER A 80 1.01 5.08 -6.38
N LYS A 81 2.21 4.70 -6.86
CA LYS A 81 2.39 4.19 -8.22
C LYS A 81 1.64 2.89 -8.46
N ILE A 82 1.60 1.98 -7.48
CA ILE A 82 0.84 0.72 -7.58
C ILE A 82 -0.66 1.03 -7.68
N ILE A 83 -1.20 1.88 -6.80
CA ILE A 83 -2.62 2.22 -6.79
C ILE A 83 -3.02 2.86 -8.13
N ASN A 84 -2.24 3.83 -8.61
CA ASN A 84 -2.51 4.50 -9.88
C ASN A 84 -2.43 3.52 -11.06
N GLU A 85 -1.39 2.67 -11.13
CA GLU A 85 -1.21 1.66 -12.18
C GLU A 85 -2.42 0.71 -12.26
N GLU A 86 -2.91 0.23 -11.13
CA GLU A 86 -4.04 -0.69 -11.12
C GLU A 86 -5.36 0.02 -11.47
N MET A 87 -5.57 1.26 -11.00
CA MET A 87 -6.74 2.06 -11.37
C MET A 87 -6.75 2.50 -12.84
N GLU A 88 -5.58 2.72 -13.44
CA GLU A 88 -5.45 2.97 -14.88
C GLU A 88 -5.78 1.73 -15.70
N ASN A 89 -5.41 0.53 -15.21
CA ASN A 89 -5.70 -0.74 -15.86
C ASN A 89 -7.18 -1.17 -15.71
N ASP A 90 -7.83 -0.79 -14.63
CA ASP A 90 -9.23 -1.07 -14.35
C ASP A 90 -9.90 0.13 -13.66
N SER A 91 -10.62 0.92 -14.44
CA SER A 91 -11.32 2.12 -13.97
C SER A 91 -12.51 1.85 -13.04
N SER A 92 -12.90 0.59 -12.85
CA SER A 92 -13.94 0.22 -11.88
C SER A 92 -13.43 0.14 -10.45
N LEU A 93 -12.10 0.11 -10.26
CA LEU A 93 -11.49 0.03 -8.94
C LEU A 93 -11.68 1.32 -8.15
N ILE A 94 -11.94 1.14 -6.86
CA ILE A 94 -12.01 2.22 -5.89
C ILE A 94 -10.97 2.03 -4.79
N ASN A 95 -10.67 3.06 -4.03
CA ASN A 95 -9.64 3.00 -2.98
C ASN A 95 -9.86 1.86 -1.96
N LYS A 96 -11.11 1.47 -1.70
CA LYS A 96 -11.47 0.37 -0.79
C LYS A 96 -11.19 -1.04 -1.35
N ASP A 97 -10.89 -1.16 -2.63
CA ASP A 97 -10.43 -2.41 -3.23
C ASP A 97 -8.96 -2.71 -2.90
N PHE A 98 -8.23 -1.69 -2.42
CA PHE A 98 -6.84 -1.86 -1.98
C PHE A 98 -6.77 -2.12 -0.48
N SER A 99 -5.94 -3.10 -0.11
CA SER A 99 -5.65 -3.51 1.26
C SER A 99 -4.14 -3.45 1.49
N LEU A 100 -3.69 -2.68 2.47
CA LEU A 100 -2.28 -2.46 2.76
C LEU A 100 -1.86 -3.19 4.02
N ASN A 101 -0.79 -3.95 3.96
CA ASN A 101 -0.20 -4.63 5.11
C ASN A 101 0.82 -3.72 5.81
N ILE A 102 0.49 -3.26 7.02
CA ILE A 102 1.35 -2.37 7.81
C ILE A 102 2.30 -3.10 8.76
N THR A 103 2.42 -4.44 8.64
CA THR A 103 3.26 -5.24 9.55
C THR A 103 4.67 -5.47 8.99
N GLY A 104 4.81 -5.52 7.67
CA GLY A 104 6.05 -5.91 7.01
C GLY A 104 7.09 -4.80 6.88
N GLY A 105 8.35 -5.18 6.74
CA GLY A 105 9.46 -4.25 6.53
C GLY A 105 10.05 -3.69 7.82
N THR A 106 10.73 -2.55 7.71
CA THR A 106 11.22 -1.76 8.85
C THR A 106 10.07 -0.91 9.44
N ASN A 107 10.32 -0.29 10.60
CA ASN A 107 9.36 0.66 11.18
C ASN A 107 9.06 1.84 10.24
N ALA A 108 10.06 2.30 9.47
CA ALA A 108 9.88 3.35 8.47
C ALA A 108 8.93 2.90 7.35
N VAL A 109 9.10 1.68 6.84
CA VAL A 109 8.22 1.08 5.83
C VAL A 109 6.81 0.88 6.37
N ALA A 110 6.66 0.38 7.60
CA ALA A 110 5.35 0.21 8.24
C ALA A 110 4.63 1.55 8.43
N ALA A 111 5.34 2.58 8.90
CA ALA A 111 4.81 3.93 9.05
C ALA A 111 4.40 4.52 7.69
N ALA A 112 5.27 4.42 6.67
CA ALA A 112 4.98 4.88 5.30
C ALA A 112 3.74 4.19 4.71
N THR A 113 3.59 2.89 4.95
CA THR A 113 2.43 2.13 4.51
C THR A 113 1.15 2.58 5.20
N MET A 114 1.19 2.86 6.51
CA MET A 114 0.04 3.40 7.23
C MET A 114 -0.33 4.82 6.78
N ILE A 115 0.66 5.69 6.55
CA ILE A 115 0.46 7.03 6.01
C ILE A 115 -0.18 6.93 4.62
N SER A 116 0.33 6.04 3.75
CA SER A 116 -0.25 5.80 2.41
C SER A 116 -1.69 5.32 2.49
N ALA A 117 -2.01 4.40 3.41
CA ALA A 117 -3.38 3.93 3.62
C ALA A 117 -4.32 5.08 3.99
N THR A 118 -3.86 5.97 4.87
CA THR A 118 -4.60 7.15 5.31
C THR A 118 -4.76 8.16 4.18
N TRP A 119 -3.68 8.41 3.42
CA TRP A 119 -3.68 9.35 2.29
C TRP A 119 -4.64 8.92 1.18
N HIS A 120 -4.56 7.67 0.77
CA HIS A 120 -5.40 7.11 -0.30
C HIS A 120 -6.79 6.64 0.18
N GLY A 121 -7.03 6.55 1.49
CA GLY A 121 -8.30 6.05 2.03
C GLY A 121 -8.54 4.56 1.74
N THR A 122 -7.48 3.77 1.65
CA THR A 122 -7.53 2.32 1.46
C THR A 122 -7.83 1.58 2.77
N ARG A 123 -7.93 0.25 2.73
CA ARG A 123 -7.93 -0.57 3.95
C ARG A 123 -6.50 -0.80 4.43
N ALA A 124 -6.31 -0.92 5.74
CA ALA A 124 -5.02 -1.26 6.34
C ALA A 124 -5.16 -2.44 7.28
N TYR A 125 -4.18 -3.32 7.27
CA TYR A 125 -4.17 -4.53 8.09
C TYR A 125 -2.88 -4.66 8.88
N TYR A 126 -3.03 -4.85 10.18
CA TYR A 126 -1.96 -5.28 11.05
C TYR A 126 -2.09 -6.78 11.30
N ILE A 127 -0.99 -7.52 11.16
CA ILE A 127 -1.00 -8.97 11.24
C ILE A 127 -0.16 -9.40 12.44
N LEU A 128 -0.82 -10.03 13.37
CA LEU A 128 -0.19 -10.61 14.56
C LEU A 128 0.71 -11.78 14.18
N LYS A 129 1.80 -11.93 14.91
CA LYS A 129 2.65 -13.12 14.78
C LYS A 129 1.99 -14.28 15.53
N PRO A 130 1.78 -15.44 14.88
CA PRO A 130 1.33 -16.64 15.57
C PRO A 130 2.28 -17.01 16.72
N GLN A 131 1.70 -17.44 17.85
CA GLN A 131 2.44 -17.88 19.02
C GLN A 131 2.16 -19.35 19.28
N GLU A 132 3.12 -20.05 19.90
CA GLU A 132 2.92 -21.41 20.35
C GLU A 132 1.82 -21.46 21.42
N GLY A 133 0.89 -22.41 21.28
CA GLY A 133 -0.28 -22.51 22.18
C GLY A 133 -1.48 -21.64 21.81
N ASP A 134 -1.41 -20.86 20.72
CA ASP A 134 -2.57 -20.12 20.24
C ASP A 134 -3.73 -21.05 19.85
N SER A 135 -4.95 -20.62 20.14
CA SER A 135 -6.15 -21.39 19.74
C SER A 135 -6.23 -21.50 18.21
N LYS A 136 -6.74 -22.64 17.71
CA LYS A 136 -6.93 -22.87 16.26
C LYS A 136 -7.84 -21.83 15.57
N ASN A 137 -8.68 -21.16 16.35
CA ASN A 137 -9.66 -20.17 15.86
C ASN A 137 -9.18 -18.72 16.06
N LYS A 138 -7.93 -18.51 16.51
CA LYS A 138 -7.40 -17.16 16.71
C LYS A 138 -7.22 -16.48 15.35
N LYS A 139 -7.84 -15.31 15.20
CA LYS A 139 -7.64 -14.43 14.04
C LYS A 139 -6.37 -13.60 14.23
N TYR A 140 -5.48 -13.64 13.26
CA TYR A 140 -4.21 -12.89 13.28
C TYR A 140 -4.28 -11.57 12.52
N THR A 141 -5.26 -11.45 11.63
CA THR A 141 -5.46 -10.26 10.80
C THR A 141 -6.38 -9.27 11.52
N ILE A 142 -5.88 -8.07 11.77
CA ILE A 142 -6.61 -6.96 12.40
C ILE A 142 -6.74 -5.85 11.37
N GLU A 143 -7.96 -5.51 10.97
CA GLU A 143 -8.21 -4.34 10.18
C GLU A 143 -8.07 -3.08 11.06
N VAL A 144 -7.21 -2.16 10.64
CA VAL A 144 -6.95 -0.92 11.36
C VAL A 144 -7.89 0.16 10.81
N PRO A 145 -8.64 0.86 11.67
CA PRO A 145 -9.52 1.94 11.24
C PRO A 145 -8.73 3.06 10.55
N VAL A 146 -8.94 3.23 9.25
CA VAL A 146 -8.31 4.30 8.47
C VAL A 146 -9.32 5.41 8.23
N LYS A 147 -8.97 6.61 8.66
CA LYS A 147 -9.72 7.84 8.31
C LYS A 147 -8.93 8.56 7.22
N PRO A 148 -9.45 8.65 5.97
CA PRO A 148 -8.74 9.32 4.89
C PRO A 148 -8.44 10.78 5.24
N ILE A 149 -7.20 11.21 4.99
CA ILE A 149 -6.83 12.62 5.07
C ILE A 149 -7.43 13.28 3.83
N GLY A 150 -8.28 14.28 4.01
CA GLY A 150 -8.86 15.02 2.88
C GLY A 150 -10.32 14.72 2.58
N THR A 151 -11.03 13.92 3.40
CA THR A 151 -12.50 13.88 3.39
C THR A 151 -13.13 15.10 4.09
N ALA A 152 -12.35 16.10 4.47
CA ALA A 152 -12.89 17.43 4.70
C ALA A 152 -13.47 17.89 3.36
N ARG A 153 -14.76 17.64 3.12
CA ARG A 153 -15.47 18.19 1.97
C ARG A 153 -15.29 19.70 2.05
N MET A 154 -14.45 20.23 1.18
CA MET A 154 -14.34 21.67 1.04
C MET A 154 -15.73 22.18 0.65
N ASN A 155 -16.24 23.15 1.38
CA ASN A 155 -17.45 23.84 0.97
C ASN A 155 -17.16 24.67 -0.29
N GLU A 156 -18.21 25.10 -0.99
CA GLU A 156 -18.07 25.84 -2.25
C GLU A 156 -17.18 27.10 -2.12
N ASN A 157 -17.21 27.77 -0.96
CA ASN A 157 -16.39 28.94 -0.73
C ASN A 157 -14.91 28.60 -0.58
N GLN A 158 -14.59 27.50 0.09
CA GLN A 158 -13.20 27.00 0.20
C GLN A 158 -12.66 26.57 -1.17
N LEU A 159 -13.49 25.90 -1.99
CA LEU A 159 -13.13 25.55 -3.38
C LEU A 159 -12.91 26.80 -4.25
N LYS A 160 -13.76 27.85 -4.11
CA LYS A 160 -13.56 29.12 -4.81
C LYS A 160 -12.24 29.80 -4.43
N VAL A 161 -11.94 29.86 -3.14
CA VAL A 161 -10.66 30.42 -2.63
C VAL A 161 -9.47 29.62 -3.18
N LEU A 162 -9.53 28.28 -3.14
CA LEU A 162 -8.47 27.44 -3.66
C LEU A 162 -8.23 27.64 -5.17
N LYS A 163 -9.32 27.76 -5.95
CA LYS A 163 -9.26 28.07 -7.39
C LYS A 163 -8.64 29.45 -7.65
N ILE A 164 -8.95 30.45 -6.85
CA ILE A 164 -8.36 31.79 -6.96
C ILE A 164 -6.85 31.72 -6.68
N ILE A 165 -6.45 31.01 -5.62
CA ILE A 165 -5.03 30.84 -5.27
C ILE A 165 -4.30 30.07 -6.38
N ALA A 166 -4.84 28.94 -6.85
CA ALA A 166 -4.23 28.12 -7.90
C ALA A 166 -4.06 28.87 -9.23
N ASN A 167 -5.00 29.77 -9.56
CA ASN A 167 -4.96 30.58 -10.78
C ASN A 167 -4.26 31.94 -10.58
N SER A 168 -3.72 32.23 -9.39
CA SER A 168 -2.98 33.46 -9.16
C SER A 168 -1.67 33.46 -9.94
N LYS A 169 -1.32 34.61 -10.52
CA LYS A 169 -0.05 34.79 -11.25
C LYS A 169 1.16 34.39 -10.40
N TYR A 170 1.14 34.72 -9.11
CA TYR A 170 2.18 34.35 -8.14
C TYR A 170 2.35 32.82 -7.99
N PHE A 171 1.25 32.07 -7.91
CA PHE A 171 1.29 30.61 -7.77
C PHE A 171 1.82 29.94 -9.04
N ILE A 172 1.36 30.41 -10.22
CA ILE A 172 1.81 29.88 -11.52
C ILE A 172 3.30 30.13 -11.74
N GLU A 173 3.80 31.34 -11.40
CA GLU A 173 5.22 31.71 -11.57
C GLU A 173 6.16 30.98 -10.60
N ASN A 174 5.70 30.61 -9.40
CA ASN A 174 6.50 29.98 -8.36
C ASN A 174 6.22 28.50 -8.15
N SER A 175 5.32 27.89 -8.91
CA SER A 175 5.07 26.44 -8.84
C SER A 175 6.25 25.65 -9.41
N PRO A 176 6.66 24.53 -8.77
CA PRO A 176 7.64 23.62 -9.35
C PRO A 176 7.18 23.18 -10.75
N LYS A 177 8.09 23.22 -11.73
CA LYS A 177 7.79 22.75 -13.09
C LYS A 177 7.32 21.30 -13.04
N GLY A 178 6.09 21.04 -13.42
CA GLY A 178 5.47 19.71 -13.42
C GLY A 178 4.23 19.56 -12.56
N MET A 179 3.83 20.57 -11.80
CA MET A 179 2.58 20.55 -11.04
C MET A 179 1.43 21.08 -11.90
N GLU A 180 0.93 20.26 -12.82
CA GLU A 180 -0.36 20.55 -13.47
C GLU A 180 -1.48 20.17 -12.51
N LEU A 181 -2.13 21.16 -11.91
CA LEU A 181 -3.41 20.96 -11.24
C LEU A 181 -4.47 20.67 -12.31
N LYS A 182 -4.74 19.40 -12.57
CA LYS A 182 -5.97 19.02 -13.28
C LYS A 182 -7.15 19.32 -12.35
N VAL A 183 -7.88 20.35 -12.65
CA VAL A 183 -9.15 20.76 -12.02
C VAL A 183 -10.30 20.09 -12.74
#